data_69a171de4b962983bea4df9a6ef3861f
#
_entry.id   69a171de4b962983bea4df9a6ef3861f
#
_cell.length_a   1.000
_cell.length_b   1.000
_cell.length_c   1.000
_cell.angle_alpha   90.00
_cell.angle_beta   90.00
_cell.angle_gamma   90.00
#
_symmetry.space_group_name_H-M   'P 1'
#
loop_
_entity.id
_entity.type
_entity.pdbx_description
1 polymer ?
#
loop_
_entity_poly.entity_id
_entity_poly.type
_entity_poly.pdbx_seq_one_letter_code
_entity_poly.pdbx_strand_id
1 'polypeptide(L)'
;MENRKKLSEHWRFYWPLTLTGIAMVLAHQFQNGILARYPEAIKELASYAIASSVLGFFHAGLNFTSQLANVYARSSVGKRISQRFIGLWSVFLTIPVAILAFSSVGPFLVSYVFNTSPEITERVIQYIALLSPLVIVTGQRLFLTGLLIQSRLTRWVTALNIFYLTSIIAIQ
;
A
#
# COMPACT_ATOMS: atom_id res chain seq x y z
N MET A 1 20.21 -35.01 -10.94
CA MET A 1 20.80 -33.67 -11.06
C MET A 1 19.78 -32.61 -11.51
N GLU A 2 18.85 -32.91 -12.38
CA GLU A 2 17.82 -31.99 -12.93
C GLU A 2 16.88 -31.42 -11.85
N ASN A 3 16.42 -32.22 -10.89
CA ASN A 3 15.55 -31.77 -9.80
C ASN A 3 16.21 -30.75 -8.86
N ARG A 4 17.53 -30.86 -8.64
CA ARG A 4 18.24 -29.82 -7.82
C ARG A 4 18.36 -28.49 -8.53
N LYS A 5 18.52 -28.47 -9.86
CA LYS A 5 18.54 -27.21 -10.63
C LYS A 5 17.18 -26.54 -10.61
N LYS A 6 16.09 -27.29 -10.82
CA LYS A 6 14.72 -26.78 -10.74
C LYS A 6 14.42 -26.18 -9.35
N LEU A 7 14.80 -26.87 -8.27
CA LEU A 7 14.62 -26.39 -6.90
C LEU A 7 15.38 -25.07 -6.64
N SER A 8 16.65 -24.99 -7.11
CA SER A 8 17.47 -23.78 -6.98
C SER A 8 16.87 -22.58 -7.74
N GLU A 9 16.31 -22.81 -8.94
CA GLU A 9 15.64 -21.76 -9.72
C GLU A 9 14.37 -21.27 -9.01
N HIS A 10 13.55 -22.17 -8.48
CA HIS A 10 12.37 -21.80 -7.69
C HIS A 10 12.76 -21.02 -6.45
N TRP A 11 13.79 -21.47 -5.70
CA TRP A 11 14.28 -20.77 -4.53
C TRP A 11 14.73 -19.34 -4.85
N ARG A 12 15.53 -19.15 -5.90
CA ARG A 12 15.98 -17.83 -6.36
C ARG A 12 14.85 -16.92 -6.79
N PHE A 13 13.73 -17.46 -7.24
CA PHE A 13 12.54 -16.72 -7.62
C PHE A 13 11.69 -16.32 -6.40
N TYR A 14 11.42 -17.26 -5.49
CA TYR A 14 10.50 -17.03 -4.38
C TYR A 14 11.14 -16.35 -3.17
N TRP A 15 12.44 -16.58 -2.91
CA TRP A 15 13.11 -16.00 -1.75
C TRP A 15 13.01 -14.48 -1.66
N PRO A 16 13.24 -13.69 -2.73
CA PRO A 16 13.06 -12.24 -2.67
C PRO A 16 11.63 -11.81 -2.35
N LEU A 17 10.63 -12.55 -2.84
CA LEU A 17 9.21 -12.26 -2.55
C LEU A 17 8.88 -12.52 -1.07
N THR A 18 9.42 -13.59 -0.50
CA THR A 18 9.28 -13.89 0.93
C THR A 18 9.93 -12.80 1.78
N LEU A 19 11.15 -12.37 1.44
CA LEU A 19 11.82 -11.24 2.10
C LEU A 19 11.00 -9.96 2.05
N THR A 20 10.34 -9.70 0.92
CA THR A 20 9.44 -8.54 0.81
C THR A 20 8.29 -8.63 1.82
N GLY A 21 7.66 -9.79 1.97
CA GLY A 21 6.60 -10.00 2.96
C GLY A 21 7.08 -9.75 4.39
N ILE A 22 8.24 -10.31 4.76
CA ILE A 22 8.87 -10.10 6.07
C ILE A 22 9.17 -8.61 6.29
N ALA A 23 9.77 -7.94 5.30
CA ALA A 23 10.10 -6.53 5.39
C ALA A 23 8.86 -5.65 5.60
N MET A 24 7.74 -5.97 4.96
CA MET A 24 6.47 -5.25 5.17
C MET A 24 5.96 -5.40 6.60
N VAL A 25 5.97 -6.60 7.16
CA VAL A 25 5.55 -6.83 8.55
C VAL A 25 6.44 -6.06 9.52
N LEU A 26 7.76 -6.13 9.33
CA LEU A 26 8.72 -5.40 10.17
C LEU A 26 8.51 -3.89 10.07
N ALA A 27 8.24 -3.34 8.88
CA ALA A 27 7.99 -1.92 8.70
C ALA A 27 6.75 -1.45 9.47
N HIS A 28 5.66 -2.23 9.46
CA HIS A 28 4.48 -1.93 10.27
C HIS A 28 4.79 -1.95 11.77
N GLN A 29 5.59 -2.90 12.25
CA GLN A 29 5.99 -2.95 13.65
C GLN A 29 6.89 -1.75 14.03
N PHE A 30 7.81 -1.37 13.15
CA PHE A 30 8.64 -0.18 13.33
C PHE A 30 7.79 1.09 13.42
N GLN A 31 6.83 1.25 12.53
CA GLN A 31 5.90 2.37 12.52
C GLN A 31 5.08 2.46 13.82
N ASN A 32 4.53 1.33 14.27
CA ASN A 32 3.84 1.28 15.56
C ASN A 32 4.79 1.63 16.73
N GLY A 33 6.05 1.17 16.67
CA GLY A 33 7.07 1.50 17.66
C GLY A 33 7.45 2.98 17.69
N ILE A 34 7.42 3.67 16.55
CA ILE A 34 7.64 5.12 16.48
C ILE A 34 6.45 5.85 17.10
N LEU A 35 5.22 5.51 16.70
CA LEU A 35 4.00 6.12 17.25
C LEU A 35 3.86 5.91 18.75
N ALA A 36 4.33 4.77 19.27
CA ALA A 36 4.34 4.47 20.69
C ALA A 36 5.27 5.38 21.53
N ARG A 37 6.15 6.16 20.91
CA ARG A 37 7.05 7.12 21.58
C ARG A 37 6.47 8.54 21.66
N TYR A 38 5.35 8.80 21.03
CA TYR A 38 4.68 10.12 21.09
C TYR A 38 4.05 10.33 22.48
N PRO A 39 3.87 11.58 22.93
CA PRO A 39 3.33 11.88 24.27
C PRO A 39 1.94 11.30 24.52
N GLU A 40 1.12 11.16 23.48
CA GLU A 40 -0.23 10.58 23.55
C GLU A 40 -0.32 9.28 22.74
N ALA A 41 0.66 8.39 22.90
CA ALA A 41 0.86 7.17 22.13
C ALA A 41 -0.42 6.35 21.89
N ILE A 42 -1.28 6.22 22.90
CA ILE A 42 -2.52 5.45 22.80
C ILE A 42 -3.48 6.09 21.78
N LYS A 43 -3.63 7.42 21.83
CA LYS A 43 -4.50 8.15 20.89
C LYS A 43 -3.90 8.13 19.49
N GLU A 44 -2.58 8.29 19.36
CA GLU A 44 -1.89 8.25 18.06
C GLU A 44 -2.02 6.87 17.41
N LEU A 45 -1.76 5.80 18.14
CA LEU A 45 -1.90 4.42 17.64
C LEU A 45 -3.34 4.09 17.26
N ALA A 46 -4.32 4.50 18.08
CA ALA A 46 -5.74 4.29 17.78
C ALA A 46 -6.15 5.07 16.53
N SER A 47 -5.77 6.35 16.42
CA SER A 47 -6.10 7.20 15.27
C SER A 47 -5.47 6.66 13.98
N TYR A 48 -4.20 6.27 14.05
CA TYR A 48 -3.50 5.66 12.91
C TYR A 48 -4.12 4.32 12.50
N ALA A 49 -4.49 3.46 13.45
CA ALA A 49 -5.13 2.18 13.16
C ALA A 49 -6.46 2.35 12.44
N ILE A 50 -7.30 3.31 12.88
CA ILE A 50 -8.56 3.63 12.21
C ILE A 50 -8.31 4.17 10.80
N ALA A 51 -7.42 5.17 10.66
CA ALA A 51 -7.09 5.73 9.35
C ALA A 51 -6.54 4.68 8.38
N SER A 52 -5.65 3.81 8.86
CA SER A 52 -5.08 2.71 8.09
C SER A 52 -6.13 1.68 7.68
N SER A 53 -7.12 1.42 8.52
CA SER A 53 -8.23 0.52 8.20
C SER A 53 -9.12 1.09 7.09
N VAL A 54 -9.44 2.39 7.16
CA VAL A 54 -10.18 3.10 6.11
C VAL A 54 -9.41 3.05 4.79
N LEU A 55 -8.13 3.41 4.80
CA LEU A 55 -7.28 3.37 3.60
C LEU A 55 -7.09 1.94 3.08
N GLY A 56 -6.98 0.96 3.97
CA GLY A 56 -6.88 -0.46 3.65
C GLY A 56 -8.06 -0.95 2.81
N PHE A 57 -9.26 -0.47 3.10
CA PHE A 57 -10.44 -0.76 2.30
C PHE A 57 -10.29 -0.28 0.85
N PHE A 58 -9.80 0.94 0.62
CA PHE A 58 -9.55 1.46 -0.72
C PHE A 58 -8.35 0.78 -1.40
N HIS A 59 -7.31 0.47 -0.64
CA HIS A 59 -6.16 -0.29 -1.15
C HIS A 59 -6.55 -1.71 -1.59
N ALA A 60 -7.53 -2.34 -0.94
CA ALA A 60 -8.04 -3.65 -1.37
C ALA A 60 -8.58 -3.61 -2.81
N GLY A 61 -9.17 -2.48 -3.24
CA GLY A 61 -9.59 -2.25 -4.62
C GLY A 61 -8.44 -2.17 -5.64
N LEU A 62 -7.18 -2.17 -5.19
CA LEU A 62 -5.97 -2.18 -6.03
C LEU A 62 -5.27 -3.55 -6.09
N ASN A 63 -5.69 -4.54 -5.30
CA ASN A 63 -4.98 -5.82 -5.18
C ASN A 63 -4.89 -6.60 -6.49
N PHE A 64 -5.86 -6.46 -7.40
CA PHE A 64 -5.84 -7.10 -8.70
C PHE A 64 -4.79 -6.50 -9.66
N THR A 65 -4.26 -5.32 -9.38
CA THR A 65 -3.38 -4.54 -10.25
C THR A 65 -2.13 -5.31 -10.68
N SER A 66 -1.49 -5.99 -9.72
CA SER A 66 -0.31 -6.81 -9.98
C SER A 66 -0.62 -8.00 -10.90
N GLN A 67 -1.77 -8.65 -10.71
CA GLN A 67 -2.23 -9.75 -11.56
C GLN A 67 -2.59 -9.27 -12.96
N LEU A 68 -3.29 -8.14 -13.07
CA LEU A 68 -3.63 -7.52 -14.34
C LEU A 68 -2.37 -7.18 -15.15
N ALA A 69 -1.35 -6.60 -14.50
CA ALA A 69 -0.07 -6.32 -15.14
C ALA A 69 0.62 -7.61 -15.63
N ASN A 70 0.62 -8.66 -14.81
CA ASN A 70 1.24 -9.94 -15.15
C ASN A 70 0.57 -10.63 -16.36
N VAL A 71 -0.75 -10.52 -16.49
CA VAL A 71 -1.53 -11.18 -17.55
C VAL A 71 -1.56 -10.36 -18.84
N TYR A 72 -1.89 -9.07 -18.75
CA TYR A 72 -2.22 -8.24 -19.92
C TYR A 72 -1.04 -7.39 -20.43
N ALA A 73 -0.04 -7.11 -19.62
CA ALA A 73 1.08 -6.26 -20.03
C ALA A 73 2.19 -7.02 -20.80
N ARG A 74 1.82 -8.07 -21.55
CA ARG A 74 2.77 -8.89 -22.34
C ARG A 74 3.22 -8.22 -23.64
N SER A 75 2.48 -7.24 -24.13
CA SER A 75 2.80 -6.45 -25.32
C SER A 75 2.97 -4.98 -24.94
N SER A 76 3.64 -4.20 -25.80
CA SER A 76 3.80 -2.75 -25.60
C SER A 76 2.45 -2.02 -25.53
N VAL A 77 1.50 -2.44 -26.36
CA VAL A 77 0.14 -1.91 -26.38
C VAL A 77 -0.61 -2.29 -25.11
N GLY A 78 -0.59 -3.56 -24.73
CA GLY A 78 -1.22 -4.06 -23.49
C GLY A 78 -0.66 -3.37 -22.26
N LYS A 79 0.67 -3.16 -22.18
CA LYS A 79 1.31 -2.41 -21.10
C LYS A 79 0.79 -0.99 -20.99
N ARG A 80 0.70 -0.26 -22.11
CA ARG A 80 0.20 1.14 -22.13
C ARG A 80 -1.26 1.23 -21.70
N ILE A 81 -2.11 0.33 -22.19
CA ILE A 81 -3.54 0.30 -21.85
C ILE A 81 -3.71 -0.03 -20.36
N SER A 82 -3.05 -1.08 -19.87
CA SER A 82 -3.12 -1.47 -18.46
C SER A 82 -2.61 -0.36 -17.53
N GLN A 83 -1.51 0.30 -17.88
CA GLN A 83 -0.97 1.40 -17.09
C GLN A 83 -1.93 2.60 -17.01
N ARG A 84 -2.55 2.96 -18.14
CA ARG A 84 -3.58 4.03 -18.17
C ARG A 84 -4.80 3.66 -17.34
N PHE A 85 -5.29 2.43 -17.50
CA PHE A 85 -6.42 1.93 -16.71
C PHE A 85 -6.14 2.00 -15.21
N ILE A 86 -4.98 1.51 -14.77
CA ILE A 86 -4.61 1.52 -13.36
C ILE A 86 -4.43 2.93 -12.84
N GLY A 87 -3.86 3.84 -13.66
CA GLY A 87 -3.76 5.26 -13.31
C GLY A 87 -5.13 5.87 -13.05
N LEU A 88 -6.07 5.70 -13.97
CA LEU A 88 -7.44 6.20 -13.84
C LEU A 88 -8.18 5.55 -12.66
N TRP A 89 -8.03 4.24 -12.48
CA TRP A 89 -8.64 3.50 -11.38
C TRP A 89 -8.11 3.94 -10.01
N SER A 90 -6.79 4.17 -9.90
CA SER A 90 -6.19 4.70 -8.67
C SER A 90 -6.69 6.11 -8.34
N VAL A 91 -6.82 6.97 -9.35
CA VAL A 91 -7.42 8.31 -9.18
C VAL A 91 -8.88 8.19 -8.74
N PHE A 92 -9.65 7.33 -9.38
CA PHE A 92 -11.05 7.08 -9.04
C PHE A 92 -11.21 6.64 -7.57
N LEU A 93 -10.35 5.73 -7.10
CA LEU A 93 -10.34 5.29 -5.70
C LEU A 93 -9.84 6.38 -4.72
N THR A 94 -9.06 7.34 -5.20
CA THR A 94 -8.59 8.45 -4.37
C THR A 94 -9.69 9.49 -4.13
N ILE A 95 -10.66 9.64 -5.04
CA ILE A 95 -11.75 10.62 -4.90
C ILE A 95 -12.53 10.45 -3.59
N PRO A 96 -13.09 9.26 -3.26
CA PRO A 96 -13.80 9.10 -2.00
C PRO A 96 -12.90 9.29 -0.78
N VAL A 97 -11.61 8.91 -0.85
CA VAL A 97 -10.65 9.16 0.22
C VAL A 97 -10.43 10.67 0.41
N ALA A 98 -10.31 11.43 -0.69
CA ALA A 98 -10.18 12.88 -0.64
C ALA A 98 -11.47 13.54 -0.09
N ILE A 99 -12.64 13.04 -0.44
CA ILE A 99 -13.91 13.51 0.15
C ILE A 99 -13.91 13.27 1.67
N LEU A 100 -13.49 12.11 2.14
CA LEU A 100 -13.36 11.81 3.57
C LEU A 100 -12.34 12.73 4.25
N ALA A 101 -11.21 13.02 3.58
CA ALA A 101 -10.14 13.83 4.15
C ALA A 101 -10.47 15.33 4.25
N PHE A 102 -11.19 15.87 3.25
CA PHE A 102 -11.29 17.32 3.05
C PHE A 102 -12.73 17.87 3.11
N SER A 103 -13.73 17.03 3.44
CA SER A 103 -15.11 17.48 3.61
C SER A 103 -15.65 17.18 5.01
N SER A 104 -16.77 17.80 5.36
CA SER A 104 -17.50 17.55 6.61
C SER A 104 -18.05 16.11 6.72
N VAL A 105 -18.13 15.38 5.62
CA VAL A 105 -18.60 14.00 5.59
C VAL A 105 -17.65 13.07 6.33
N GLY A 106 -16.33 13.31 6.24
CA GLY A 106 -15.32 12.47 6.87
C GLY A 106 -15.44 12.41 8.39
N PRO A 107 -15.38 13.53 9.11
CA PRO A 107 -15.56 13.53 10.57
C PRO A 107 -16.87 12.88 11.00
N PHE A 108 -17.97 13.16 10.31
CA PHE A 108 -19.27 12.55 10.58
C PHE A 108 -19.21 11.02 10.43
N LEU A 109 -18.70 10.51 9.32
CA LEU A 109 -18.60 9.06 9.08
C LEU A 109 -17.65 8.36 10.07
N VAL A 110 -16.49 8.95 10.32
CA VAL A 110 -15.51 8.38 11.26
C VAL A 110 -16.10 8.32 12.67
N SER A 111 -16.70 9.39 13.16
CA SER A 111 -17.31 9.40 14.50
C SER A 111 -18.49 8.44 14.60
N TYR A 112 -19.31 8.32 13.56
CA TYR A 112 -20.48 7.45 13.54
C TYR A 112 -20.09 5.96 13.48
N VAL A 113 -19.15 5.60 12.58
CA VAL A 113 -18.77 4.18 12.34
C VAL A 113 -17.88 3.64 13.46
N PHE A 114 -16.94 4.44 13.96
CA PHE A 114 -15.96 4.00 14.96
C PHE A 114 -16.27 4.47 16.37
N ASN A 115 -17.37 5.23 16.57
CA ASN A 115 -17.78 5.78 17.87
C ASN A 115 -16.62 6.50 18.59
N THR A 116 -15.92 7.36 17.87
CA THR A 116 -14.73 8.06 18.36
C THR A 116 -15.07 9.40 18.98
N SER A 117 -14.23 9.84 19.94
CA SER A 117 -14.30 11.20 20.46
C SER A 117 -13.91 12.23 19.37
N PRO A 118 -14.36 13.50 19.50
CA PRO A 118 -14.02 14.54 18.52
C PRO A 118 -12.52 14.69 18.29
N GLU A 119 -11.72 14.58 19.35
CA GLU A 119 -10.25 14.68 19.28
C GLU A 119 -9.63 13.54 18.44
N ILE A 120 -10.06 12.29 18.68
CA ILE A 120 -9.59 11.14 17.89
C ILE A 120 -10.06 11.26 16.44
N THR A 121 -11.30 11.69 16.23
CA THR A 121 -11.85 11.90 14.88
C THR A 121 -11.01 12.88 14.08
N GLU A 122 -10.63 14.01 14.66
CA GLU A 122 -9.79 15.02 14.00
C GLU A 122 -8.43 14.43 13.60
N ARG A 123 -7.75 13.70 14.50
CA ARG A 123 -6.47 13.02 14.21
C ARG A 123 -6.62 11.98 13.11
N VAL A 124 -7.70 11.19 13.11
CA VAL A 124 -7.97 10.22 12.06
C VAL A 124 -8.09 10.89 10.70
N ILE A 125 -8.81 12.01 10.62
CA ILE A 125 -8.96 12.77 9.37
C ILE A 125 -7.61 13.34 8.90
N GLN A 126 -6.78 13.85 9.80
CA GLN A 126 -5.42 14.32 9.47
C GLN A 126 -4.57 13.17 8.90
N TYR A 127 -4.61 11.95 9.50
CA TYR A 127 -3.92 10.78 8.95
C TYR A 127 -4.48 10.37 7.59
N ILE A 128 -5.81 10.38 7.39
CA ILE A 128 -6.41 10.06 6.09
C ILE A 128 -5.95 11.09 5.03
N ALA A 129 -5.92 12.38 5.37
CA ALA A 129 -5.45 13.43 4.46
C ALA A 129 -3.98 13.24 4.09
N LEU A 130 -3.10 12.99 5.08
CA LEU A 130 -1.67 12.77 4.87
C LEU A 130 -1.40 11.53 3.99
N LEU A 131 -2.14 10.46 4.23
CA LEU A 131 -1.92 9.17 3.56
C LEU A 131 -2.71 9.01 2.25
N SER A 132 -3.64 9.92 1.94
CA SER A 132 -4.50 9.83 0.74
C SER A 132 -3.73 9.73 -0.58
N PRO A 133 -2.59 10.45 -0.81
CA PRO A 133 -1.82 10.31 -2.04
C PRO A 133 -1.21 8.91 -2.24
N LEU A 134 -1.03 8.15 -1.14
CA LEU A 134 -0.48 6.80 -1.19
C LEU A 134 -1.38 5.82 -1.95
N VAL A 135 -2.67 6.10 -2.12
CA VAL A 135 -3.56 5.26 -2.94
C VAL A 135 -3.07 5.23 -4.39
N ILE A 136 -2.74 6.39 -4.97
CA ILE A 136 -2.21 6.49 -6.34
C ILE A 136 -0.84 5.81 -6.42
N VAL A 137 0.04 6.11 -5.48
CA VAL A 137 1.40 5.52 -5.44
C VAL A 137 1.34 4.01 -5.33
N THR A 138 0.43 3.47 -4.50
CA THR A 138 0.23 2.03 -4.32
C THR A 138 -0.24 1.37 -5.62
N GLY A 139 -1.17 1.97 -6.37
CA GLY A 139 -1.60 1.45 -7.65
C GLY A 139 -0.44 1.32 -8.66
N GLN A 140 0.39 2.36 -8.78
CA GLN A 140 1.56 2.33 -9.65
C GLN A 140 2.61 1.32 -9.17
N ARG A 141 2.87 1.26 -7.88
CA ARG A 141 3.80 0.29 -7.27
C ARG A 141 3.36 -1.15 -7.56
N LEU A 142 2.09 -1.48 -7.37
CA LEU A 142 1.56 -2.82 -7.64
C LEU A 142 1.65 -3.17 -9.14
N PHE A 143 1.41 -2.20 -10.02
CA PHE A 143 1.59 -2.39 -11.46
C PHE A 143 3.04 -2.73 -11.82
N LEU A 144 4.00 -1.93 -11.32
CA LEU A 144 5.43 -2.19 -11.54
C LEU A 144 5.86 -3.53 -10.95
N THR A 145 5.35 -3.88 -9.78
CA THR A 145 5.59 -5.20 -9.16
C THR A 145 5.12 -6.33 -10.07
N GLY A 146 3.91 -6.22 -10.65
CA GLY A 146 3.40 -7.20 -11.60
C GLY A 146 4.29 -7.35 -12.86
N LEU A 147 4.77 -6.23 -13.41
CA LEU A 147 5.70 -6.24 -14.54
C LEU A 147 7.05 -6.90 -14.20
N LEU A 148 7.59 -6.61 -13.03
CA LEU A 148 8.85 -7.20 -12.57
C LEU A 148 8.72 -8.72 -12.34
N ILE A 149 7.60 -9.16 -11.78
CA ILE A 149 7.30 -10.59 -11.60
C ILE A 149 7.19 -11.28 -12.96
N GLN A 150 6.47 -10.68 -13.92
CA GLN A 150 6.34 -11.20 -15.28
C GLN A 150 7.70 -11.35 -15.97
N SER A 151 8.60 -10.38 -15.76
CA SER A 151 9.96 -10.38 -16.32
C SER A 151 10.95 -11.25 -15.52
N ARG A 152 10.49 -11.99 -14.50
CA ARG A 152 11.31 -12.78 -13.56
C ARG A 152 12.38 -11.97 -12.81
N LEU A 153 12.18 -10.66 -12.69
CA LEU A 153 13.08 -9.74 -12.00
C LEU A 153 12.69 -9.55 -10.52
N THR A 154 12.46 -10.64 -9.80
CA THR A 154 11.93 -10.62 -8.42
C THR A 154 12.83 -9.89 -7.43
N ARG A 155 14.13 -9.82 -7.67
CA ARG A 155 15.07 -9.02 -6.85
C ARG A 155 14.73 -7.53 -6.87
N TRP A 156 14.29 -7.02 -8.01
CA TRP A 156 13.87 -5.64 -8.16
C TRP A 156 12.52 -5.37 -7.47
N VAL A 157 11.67 -6.40 -7.33
CA VAL A 157 10.46 -6.29 -6.51
C VAL A 157 10.82 -5.99 -5.06
N THR A 158 11.79 -6.72 -4.50
CA THR A 158 12.27 -6.48 -3.13
C THR A 158 12.87 -5.08 -2.99
N ALA A 159 13.73 -4.66 -3.93
CA ALA A 159 14.33 -3.32 -3.92
C ALA A 159 13.27 -2.21 -3.98
N LEU A 160 12.28 -2.32 -4.86
CA LEU A 160 11.17 -1.38 -4.99
C LEU A 160 10.36 -1.26 -3.69
N ASN A 161 10.06 -2.41 -3.06
CA ASN A 161 9.30 -2.42 -1.81
C ASN A 161 10.10 -1.86 -0.63
N ILE A 162 11.39 -2.18 -0.52
CA ILE A 162 12.27 -1.61 0.51
C ILE A 162 12.35 -0.09 0.33
N PHE A 163 12.56 0.39 -0.89
CA PHE A 163 12.58 1.83 -1.17
C PHE A 163 11.27 2.51 -0.78
N TYR A 164 10.13 1.92 -1.15
CA TYR A 164 8.81 2.43 -0.78
C TYR A 164 8.63 2.51 0.74
N LEU A 165 8.98 1.44 1.48
CA LEU A 165 8.87 1.39 2.93
C LEU A 165 9.79 2.41 3.61
N THR A 166 11.04 2.53 3.14
CA THR A 166 12.00 3.50 3.65
C THR A 166 11.50 4.93 3.43
N SER A 167 10.89 5.21 2.27
CA SER A 167 10.31 6.52 1.97
C SER A 167 9.14 6.85 2.90
N ILE A 168 8.26 5.90 3.20
CA ILE A 168 7.15 6.11 4.15
C ILE A 168 7.70 6.43 5.55
N ILE A 169 8.66 5.64 6.03
CA ILE A 169 9.26 5.84 7.37
C ILE A 169 9.99 7.19 7.46
N ALA A 170 10.60 7.66 6.38
CA ALA A 170 11.31 8.95 6.35
C ALA A 170 10.37 10.18 6.33
N ILE A 171 9.10 10.00 5.93
CA ILE A 171 8.11 11.08 5.86
C ILE A 171 7.35 11.26 7.20
N GLN A 172 7.39 10.24 8.05
CA GLN A 172 6.75 10.23 9.38
C GLN A 172 7.71 10.70 10.47
#